data_ca2ad4be19b28bf9bfbd63276a21c8a9
#
_entry.id   ca2ad4be19b28bf9bfbd63276a21c8a9
#
_cell.length_a   1.000
_cell.length_b   1.000
_cell.length_c   1.000
_cell.angle_alpha   90.00
_cell.angle_beta   90.00
_cell.angle_gamma   90.00
#
_symmetry.space_group_name_H-M   'P 1'
#
loop_
_entity.id
_entity.type
_entity.pdbx_description
1 polymer ?
#
loop_
_entity_poly.entity_id
_entity_poly.type
_entity_poly.pdbx_seq_one_letter_code
_entity_poly.pdbx_strand_id
1 'polypeptide(L)'
;MATVTVKLDNLKKLKDAVSKQAQRTVKVGVDSGAFYPNGIAVAEIASYLNYGWTQTVKKQQSKWLGAHGVHMKVGATLNMPARPFFRAAIDAKKQDIAKVTEMAKAVLNNITENTPQKIQKALKLLGALGVEAVRDAINDGYAGNVSFALRSPATLVIYGNLFSGHKTDDTPNQITNRKPLRVEGTLAGSISFEIED
;
A
#
# COMPACT_ATOMS: atom_id res chain seq x y z
N MET A 1 -36.83 -24.65 38.70
CA MET A 1 -35.41 -24.33 38.49
C MET A 1 -35.04 -24.68 37.06
N ALA A 2 -34.62 -23.69 36.26
CA ALA A 2 -34.16 -23.97 34.86
C ALA A 2 -32.69 -24.37 34.95
N THR A 3 -32.35 -25.58 34.51
CA THR A 3 -30.99 -26.08 34.46
C THR A 3 -30.39 -25.73 33.11
N VAL A 4 -29.42 -24.82 33.08
CA VAL A 4 -28.66 -24.50 31.89
C VAL A 4 -27.54 -25.54 31.75
N THR A 5 -27.73 -26.52 30.88
CA THR A 5 -26.69 -27.49 30.55
C THR A 5 -25.84 -26.96 29.41
N VAL A 6 -24.68 -26.36 29.72
CA VAL A 6 -23.69 -25.98 28.73
C VAL A 6 -22.88 -27.23 28.38
N LYS A 7 -22.97 -27.70 27.13
CA LYS A 7 -22.16 -28.83 26.68
C LYS A 7 -20.71 -28.40 26.59
N LEU A 8 -19.83 -29.00 27.40
CA LEU A 8 -18.38 -28.74 27.45
C LEU A 8 -17.71 -28.76 26.08
N ASP A 9 -18.17 -29.63 25.17
CA ASP A 9 -17.67 -29.76 23.79
C ASP A 9 -17.89 -28.49 22.96
N ASN A 10 -19.00 -27.78 23.17
CA ASN A 10 -19.27 -26.51 22.48
C ASN A 10 -18.38 -25.37 22.98
N LEU A 11 -18.09 -25.35 24.27
CA LEU A 11 -17.17 -24.35 24.84
C LEU A 11 -15.73 -24.55 24.34
N LYS A 12 -15.28 -25.78 24.25
CA LYS A 12 -13.95 -26.11 23.70
C LYS A 12 -13.86 -25.69 22.24
N LYS A 13 -14.83 -26.09 21.40
CA LYS A 13 -14.89 -25.67 19.99
C LYS A 13 -14.92 -24.15 19.81
N LEU A 14 -15.68 -23.44 20.64
CA LEU A 14 -15.75 -21.99 20.62
C LEU A 14 -14.39 -21.36 20.99
N LYS A 15 -13.75 -21.86 22.07
CA LYS A 15 -12.43 -21.41 22.49
C LYS A 15 -11.39 -21.61 21.39
N ASP A 16 -11.38 -22.78 20.75
CA ASP A 16 -10.45 -23.10 19.67
C ASP A 16 -10.69 -22.19 18.44
N ALA A 17 -11.96 -21.95 18.07
CA ALA A 17 -12.32 -21.06 16.99
C ALA A 17 -11.90 -19.60 17.27
N VAL A 18 -12.08 -19.12 18.49
CA VAL A 18 -11.67 -17.78 18.92
C VAL A 18 -10.15 -17.66 18.92
N SER A 19 -9.44 -18.65 19.45
CA SER A 19 -7.97 -18.68 19.48
C SER A 19 -7.38 -18.65 18.07
N LYS A 20 -7.94 -19.44 17.16
CA LYS A 20 -7.52 -19.42 15.74
C LYS A 20 -7.72 -18.06 15.10
N GLN A 21 -8.85 -17.40 15.34
CA GLN A 21 -9.11 -16.06 14.79
C GLN A 21 -8.19 -14.98 15.40
N ALA A 22 -7.85 -15.10 16.68
CA ALA A 22 -7.01 -14.14 17.38
C ALA A 22 -5.53 -14.21 16.97
N GLN A 23 -5.08 -15.32 16.37
CA GLN A 23 -3.72 -15.51 15.87
C GLN A 23 -3.52 -14.99 14.45
N ARG A 24 -4.59 -14.64 13.76
CA ARG A 24 -4.53 -14.15 12.38
C ARG A 24 -3.84 -12.80 12.25
N THR A 25 -3.09 -12.66 11.17
CA THR A 25 -2.37 -11.45 10.82
C THR A 25 -3.04 -10.78 9.61
N VAL A 26 -3.22 -9.45 9.69
CA VAL A 26 -3.67 -8.65 8.55
C VAL A 26 -2.45 -8.06 7.86
N LYS A 27 -2.26 -8.42 6.60
CA LYS A 27 -1.21 -7.86 5.74
C LYS A 27 -1.82 -6.93 4.70
N VAL A 28 -1.25 -5.74 4.56
CA VAL A 28 -1.62 -4.77 3.52
C VAL A 28 -0.46 -4.66 2.54
N GLY A 29 -0.74 -4.80 1.28
CA GLY A 29 0.29 -4.83 0.24
C GLY A 29 -0.24 -4.55 -1.15
N VAL A 30 0.63 -4.75 -2.13
CA VAL A 30 0.26 -4.69 -3.55
C VAL A 30 -0.19 -6.09 -3.98
N ASP A 31 -1.31 -6.17 -4.68
CA ASP A 31 -1.80 -7.41 -5.27
C ASP A 31 -0.72 -8.02 -6.18
N SER A 32 -0.38 -9.28 -5.93
CA SER A 32 0.62 -10.03 -6.68
C SER A 32 0.24 -10.27 -8.15
N GLY A 33 -1.06 -10.25 -8.47
CA GLY A 33 -1.59 -10.37 -9.82
C GLY A 33 -1.69 -9.05 -10.59
N ALA A 34 -1.29 -7.92 -10.00
CA ALA A 34 -1.38 -6.62 -10.64
C ALA A 34 -0.14 -6.33 -11.51
N PHE A 35 -0.38 -6.02 -12.79
CA PHE A 35 0.66 -5.64 -13.75
C PHE A 35 0.31 -4.33 -14.45
N TYR A 36 1.34 -3.57 -14.83
CA TYR A 36 1.20 -2.46 -15.76
C TYR A 36 0.97 -2.97 -17.18
N PRO A 37 0.44 -2.15 -18.12
CA PRO A 37 0.20 -2.54 -19.52
C PRO A 37 1.46 -3.06 -20.25
N ASN A 38 2.65 -2.66 -19.80
CA ASN A 38 3.93 -3.10 -20.33
C ASN A 38 4.44 -4.42 -19.72
N GLY A 39 3.62 -5.10 -18.91
CA GLY A 39 3.94 -6.39 -18.27
C GLY A 39 4.82 -6.31 -17.02
N ILE A 40 5.19 -5.11 -16.55
CA ILE A 40 5.96 -4.96 -15.30
C ILE A 40 5.01 -5.13 -14.10
N ALA A 41 5.42 -5.92 -13.11
CA ALA A 41 4.65 -6.11 -11.90
C ALA A 41 4.52 -4.80 -11.10
N VAL A 42 3.31 -4.48 -10.66
CA VAL A 42 3.07 -3.26 -9.85
C VAL A 42 3.84 -3.33 -8.54
N ALA A 43 3.97 -4.51 -7.95
CA ALA A 43 4.73 -4.74 -6.71
C ALA A 43 6.23 -4.39 -6.87
N GLU A 44 6.82 -4.64 -8.03
CA GLU A 44 8.21 -4.28 -8.32
C GLU A 44 8.40 -2.75 -8.31
N ILE A 45 7.55 -2.04 -9.04
CA ILE A 45 7.59 -0.57 -9.07
C ILE A 45 7.29 0.03 -7.69
N ALA A 46 6.30 -0.53 -6.96
CA ALA A 46 5.99 -0.13 -5.59
C ALA A 46 7.20 -0.26 -4.67
N SER A 47 7.97 -1.35 -4.79
CA SER A 47 9.20 -1.57 -4.03
C SER A 47 10.26 -0.51 -4.34
N TYR A 48 10.53 -0.24 -5.62
CA TYR A 48 11.47 0.82 -6.02
C TYR A 48 11.05 2.20 -5.51
N LEU A 49 9.76 2.52 -5.56
CA LEU A 49 9.24 3.79 -5.04
C LEU A 49 9.33 3.88 -3.53
N ASN A 50 8.99 2.79 -2.82
CA ASN A 50 8.96 2.79 -1.36
C ASN A 50 10.36 2.85 -0.74
N TYR A 51 11.33 2.11 -1.29
CA TYR A 51 12.69 2.01 -0.74
C TYR A 51 13.69 2.93 -1.43
N GLY A 52 13.36 3.45 -2.60
CA GLY A 52 14.30 4.15 -3.46
C GLY A 52 15.32 3.20 -4.09
N TRP A 53 16.10 3.71 -5.02
CA TRP A 53 17.20 2.97 -5.63
C TRP A 53 18.24 3.90 -6.23
N THR A 54 19.44 3.37 -6.42
CA THR A 54 20.57 4.08 -7.02
C THR A 54 21.24 3.16 -8.03
N GLN A 55 21.55 3.67 -9.22
CA GLN A 55 22.31 2.93 -10.21
C GLN A 55 23.23 3.83 -11.03
N THR A 56 24.26 3.23 -11.60
CA THR A 56 25.18 3.90 -12.54
C THR A 56 24.61 3.82 -13.95
N VAL A 57 24.56 4.95 -14.66
CA VAL A 57 24.04 5.06 -16.02
C VAL A 57 24.94 4.30 -16.99
N LYS A 58 24.39 3.28 -17.65
CA LYS A 58 25.06 2.51 -18.70
C LYS A 58 24.91 3.18 -20.06
N LYS A 59 25.75 2.81 -21.05
CA LYS A 59 25.75 3.38 -22.40
C LYS A 59 24.36 3.35 -23.07
N GLN A 60 23.63 2.24 -22.95
CA GLN A 60 22.30 2.09 -23.52
C GLN A 60 21.28 3.00 -22.82
N GLN A 61 21.36 3.12 -21.49
CA GLN A 61 20.51 4.03 -20.70
C GLN A 61 20.78 5.49 -21.04
N SER A 62 22.05 5.89 -21.17
CA SER A 62 22.42 7.25 -21.58
C SER A 62 21.82 7.62 -22.92
N LYS A 63 21.85 6.70 -23.90
CA LYS A 63 21.21 6.90 -25.22
C LYS A 63 19.70 7.03 -25.10
N TRP A 64 19.06 6.16 -24.32
CA TRP A 64 17.61 6.18 -24.13
C TRP A 64 17.16 7.46 -23.42
N LEU A 65 17.85 7.86 -22.35
CA LEU A 65 17.58 9.11 -21.61
C LEU A 65 17.74 10.31 -22.54
N GLY A 66 18.80 10.34 -23.36
CA GLY A 66 19.05 11.42 -24.33
C GLY A 66 17.94 11.54 -25.39
N ALA A 67 17.42 10.41 -25.88
CA ALA A 67 16.29 10.39 -26.82
C ALA A 67 14.99 10.95 -26.18
N HIS A 68 14.86 10.90 -24.84
CA HIS A 68 13.74 11.44 -24.10
C HIS A 68 14.03 12.82 -23.46
N GLY A 69 15.08 13.51 -23.90
CA GLY A 69 15.39 14.88 -23.48
C GLY A 69 16.17 14.99 -22.17
N VAL A 70 16.68 13.88 -21.62
CA VAL A 70 17.50 13.87 -20.40
C VAL A 70 18.91 13.42 -20.70
N HIS A 71 19.85 14.37 -20.76
CA HIS A 71 21.24 14.10 -21.10
C HIS A 71 22.08 13.74 -19.86
N MET A 72 22.34 12.44 -19.68
CA MET A 72 23.21 11.93 -18.62
C MET A 72 24.42 11.22 -19.20
N LYS A 73 25.61 11.50 -18.66
CA LYS A 73 26.86 10.84 -19.08
C LYS A 73 26.87 9.38 -18.60
N VAL A 74 27.51 8.50 -19.39
CA VAL A 74 27.81 7.14 -18.93
C VAL A 74 28.69 7.22 -17.70
N GLY A 75 28.39 6.43 -16.67
CA GLY A 75 29.06 6.47 -15.38
C GLY A 75 28.44 7.46 -14.37
N ALA A 76 27.50 8.31 -14.79
CA ALA A 76 26.76 9.16 -13.86
C ALA A 76 25.86 8.34 -12.95
N THR A 77 25.59 8.86 -11.75
CA THR A 77 24.66 8.22 -10.78
C THR A 77 23.24 8.69 -11.02
N LEU A 78 22.33 7.73 -11.23
CA LEU A 78 20.89 7.95 -11.23
C LEU A 78 20.34 7.53 -9.88
N ASN A 79 19.68 8.44 -9.18
CA ASN A 79 19.14 8.21 -7.85
C ASN A 79 17.64 8.49 -7.81
N MET A 80 16.88 7.51 -7.34
CA MET A 80 15.47 7.66 -7.02
C MET A 80 15.32 7.68 -5.49
N PRO A 81 14.88 8.80 -4.90
CA PRO A 81 14.72 8.89 -3.45
C PRO A 81 13.60 7.96 -2.97
N ALA A 82 13.78 7.39 -1.78
CA ALA A 82 12.76 6.60 -1.12
C ALA A 82 11.52 7.45 -0.80
N ARG A 83 10.35 6.82 -0.95
CA ARG A 83 9.04 7.38 -0.58
C ARG A 83 8.31 6.32 0.24
N PRO A 84 8.55 6.23 1.55
CA PRO A 84 8.10 5.13 2.39
C PRO A 84 6.59 5.21 2.69
N PHE A 85 5.77 5.18 1.64
CA PHE A 85 4.32 5.40 1.72
C PHE A 85 3.59 4.31 2.51
N PHE A 86 4.03 3.06 2.50
CA PHE A 86 3.43 2.01 3.32
C PHE A 86 3.59 2.32 4.82
N ARG A 87 4.83 2.53 5.25
CA ARG A 87 5.11 2.77 6.67
C ARG A 87 4.49 4.07 7.16
N ALA A 88 4.68 5.15 6.39
CA ALA A 88 4.14 6.45 6.76
C ALA A 88 2.61 6.45 6.86
N ALA A 89 1.92 5.74 5.95
CA ALA A 89 0.46 5.60 5.97
C ALA A 89 -0.02 4.87 7.24
N ILE A 90 0.59 3.74 7.58
CA ILE A 90 0.21 2.97 8.77
C ILE A 90 0.51 3.76 10.05
N ASP A 91 1.68 4.44 10.11
CA ASP A 91 2.05 5.28 11.27
C ASP A 91 1.06 6.45 11.44
N ALA A 92 0.61 7.07 10.34
CA ALA A 92 -0.39 8.14 10.38
C ALA A 92 -1.76 7.69 10.91
N LYS A 93 -2.16 6.44 10.67
CA LYS A 93 -3.43 5.83 11.13
C LYS A 93 -3.29 5.02 12.42
N LYS A 94 -2.14 5.09 13.08
CA LYS A 94 -1.84 4.27 14.28
C LYS A 94 -2.90 4.38 15.38
N GLN A 95 -3.48 5.55 15.59
CA GLN A 95 -4.52 5.74 16.60
C GLN A 95 -5.83 5.04 16.24
N ASP A 96 -6.25 5.08 14.98
CA ASP A 96 -7.47 4.42 14.52
C ASP A 96 -7.31 2.91 14.51
N ILE A 97 -6.14 2.41 14.11
CA ILE A 97 -5.76 1.00 14.21
C ILE A 97 -5.79 0.54 15.67
N ALA A 98 -5.26 1.33 16.61
CA ALA A 98 -5.30 1.02 18.04
C ALA A 98 -6.73 0.93 18.57
N LYS A 99 -7.63 1.85 18.19
CA LYS A 99 -9.05 1.81 18.60
C LYS A 99 -9.72 0.50 18.15
N VAL A 100 -9.55 0.10 16.89
CA VAL A 100 -10.13 -1.15 16.37
C VAL A 100 -9.54 -2.36 17.08
N THR A 101 -8.24 -2.33 17.39
CA THR A 101 -7.58 -3.40 18.15
C THR A 101 -8.14 -3.52 19.57
N GLU A 102 -8.36 -2.39 20.28
CA GLU A 102 -8.97 -2.41 21.61
C GLU A 102 -10.42 -2.90 21.57
N MET A 103 -11.20 -2.53 20.55
CA MET A 103 -12.54 -3.08 20.34
C MET A 103 -12.51 -4.60 20.15
N ALA A 104 -11.56 -5.13 19.39
CA ALA A 104 -11.38 -6.56 19.21
C ALA A 104 -11.00 -7.27 20.53
N LYS A 105 -10.12 -6.67 21.33
CA LYS A 105 -9.78 -7.19 22.67
C LYS A 105 -10.98 -7.20 23.62
N ALA A 106 -11.81 -6.15 23.61
CA ALA A 106 -13.04 -6.11 24.40
C ALA A 106 -14.01 -7.25 24.02
N VAL A 107 -14.10 -7.61 22.75
CA VAL A 107 -14.88 -8.77 22.28
C VAL A 107 -14.30 -10.09 22.80
N LEU A 108 -12.97 -10.20 22.90
CA LEU A 108 -12.30 -11.39 23.46
C LEU A 108 -12.55 -11.56 24.97
N ASN A 109 -12.71 -10.46 25.70
CA ASN A 109 -13.00 -10.50 27.13
C ASN A 109 -14.44 -10.97 27.45
N ASN A 110 -15.36 -10.89 26.47
CA ASN A 110 -16.76 -11.31 26.60
C ASN A 110 -17.11 -12.31 25.49
N ILE A 111 -16.61 -13.55 25.63
CA ILE A 111 -16.77 -14.60 24.61
C ILE A 111 -18.24 -15.04 24.54
N THR A 112 -18.80 -14.96 23.33
CA THR A 112 -20.14 -15.41 22.96
C THR A 112 -20.05 -16.27 21.69
N GLU A 113 -21.13 -16.95 21.30
CA GLU A 113 -21.20 -17.74 20.07
C GLU A 113 -20.86 -16.91 18.81
N ASN A 114 -21.12 -15.60 18.82
CA ASN A 114 -20.83 -14.67 17.72
C ASN A 114 -19.43 -14.05 17.80
N THR A 115 -18.59 -14.43 18.76
CA THR A 115 -17.24 -13.86 18.94
C THR A 115 -16.35 -14.09 17.72
N PRO A 116 -16.28 -15.28 17.08
CA PRO A 116 -15.46 -15.49 15.90
C PRO A 116 -15.81 -14.53 14.76
N GLN A 117 -17.12 -14.29 14.51
CA GLN A 117 -17.59 -13.39 13.47
C GLN A 117 -17.24 -11.94 13.77
N LYS A 118 -17.34 -11.52 15.05
CA LYS A 118 -16.95 -10.16 15.48
C LYS A 118 -15.45 -9.91 15.30
N ILE A 119 -14.61 -10.91 15.63
CA ILE A 119 -13.16 -10.80 15.42
C ILE A 119 -12.85 -10.73 13.93
N GLN A 120 -13.45 -11.60 13.10
CA GLN A 120 -13.28 -11.56 11.67
C GLN A 120 -13.67 -10.19 11.07
N LYS A 121 -14.77 -9.61 11.55
CA LYS A 121 -15.19 -8.26 11.16
C LYS A 121 -14.16 -7.19 11.55
N ALA A 122 -13.58 -7.28 12.74
CA ALA A 122 -12.51 -6.37 13.17
C ALA A 122 -11.25 -6.50 12.32
N LEU A 123 -10.84 -7.72 11.97
CA LEU A 123 -9.69 -7.97 11.07
C LEU A 123 -9.94 -7.37 9.67
N LYS A 124 -11.14 -7.56 9.11
CA LYS A 124 -11.51 -6.94 7.83
C LYS A 124 -11.49 -5.41 7.90
N LEU A 125 -11.96 -4.84 9.01
CA LEU A 125 -11.93 -3.39 9.23
C LEU A 125 -10.48 -2.87 9.31
N LEU A 126 -9.59 -3.57 10.01
CA LEU A 126 -8.17 -3.24 10.06
C LEU A 126 -7.53 -3.27 8.67
N GLY A 127 -7.83 -4.30 7.87
CA GLY A 127 -7.36 -4.40 6.49
C GLY A 127 -7.85 -3.23 5.63
N ALA A 128 -9.14 -2.91 5.71
CA ALA A 128 -9.73 -1.80 4.97
C ALA A 128 -9.12 -0.44 5.35
N LEU A 129 -8.93 -0.18 6.65
CA LEU A 129 -8.25 1.03 7.14
C LEU A 129 -6.81 1.13 6.63
N GLY A 130 -6.08 0.01 6.61
CA GLY A 130 -4.72 -0.01 6.09
C GLY A 130 -4.67 0.26 4.58
N VAL A 131 -5.56 -0.34 3.80
CA VAL A 131 -5.67 -0.10 2.35
C VAL A 131 -6.01 1.36 2.07
N GLU A 132 -7.01 1.92 2.75
CA GLU A 132 -7.41 3.33 2.63
C GLU A 132 -6.23 4.25 2.94
N ALA A 133 -5.55 4.05 4.07
CA ALA A 133 -4.40 4.84 4.47
C ALA A 133 -3.29 4.86 3.41
N VAL A 134 -2.95 3.69 2.84
CA VAL A 134 -1.91 3.58 1.83
C VAL A 134 -2.34 4.23 0.51
N ARG A 135 -3.60 4.05 0.10
CA ARG A 135 -4.15 4.70 -1.10
C ARG A 135 -4.16 6.22 -0.98
N ASP A 136 -4.55 6.75 0.17
CA ASP A 136 -4.52 8.19 0.45
C ASP A 136 -3.08 8.71 0.40
N ALA A 137 -2.13 8.03 1.03
CA ALA A 137 -0.72 8.40 1.00
C ALA A 137 -0.14 8.45 -0.44
N ILE A 138 -0.54 7.50 -1.30
CA ILE A 138 -0.15 7.47 -2.71
C ILE A 138 -0.79 8.65 -3.47
N ASN A 139 -2.08 8.89 -3.26
CA ASN A 139 -2.82 9.92 -3.98
C ASN A 139 -2.42 11.35 -3.57
N ASP A 140 -2.15 11.54 -2.28
CA ASP A 140 -1.84 12.87 -1.73
C ASP A 140 -0.35 13.21 -1.82
N GLY A 141 0.52 12.19 -1.85
CA GLY A 141 1.97 12.37 -1.86
C GLY A 141 2.56 12.70 -0.49
N TYR A 142 1.79 12.46 0.57
CA TYR A 142 2.21 12.55 1.96
C TYR A 142 1.37 11.62 2.85
N ALA A 143 1.82 11.37 4.08
CA ALA A 143 1.03 10.67 5.10
C ALA A 143 1.38 11.26 6.48
N GLY A 144 0.38 11.73 7.21
CA GLY A 144 0.57 12.45 8.46
C GLY A 144 1.54 13.63 8.26
N ASN A 145 2.64 13.65 8.99
CA ASN A 145 3.67 14.70 8.89
C ASN A 145 4.79 14.36 7.89
N VAL A 146 4.70 13.24 7.17
CA VAL A 146 5.73 12.78 6.23
C VAL A 146 5.34 13.15 4.81
N SER A 147 6.01 14.12 4.21
CA SER A 147 5.89 14.46 2.79
C SER A 147 6.87 13.62 1.96
N PHE A 148 6.42 13.09 0.83
CA PHE A 148 7.28 12.28 -0.03
C PHE A 148 8.07 13.15 -1.01
N ALA A 149 9.27 12.68 -1.37
CA ALA A 149 10.12 13.37 -2.32
C ALA A 149 9.38 13.57 -3.65
N LEU A 150 9.38 14.80 -4.15
CA LEU A 150 8.75 15.17 -5.41
C LEU A 150 9.41 14.45 -6.59
N ARG A 151 8.71 14.36 -7.71
CA ARG A 151 9.31 13.90 -8.97
C ARG A 151 10.44 14.82 -9.39
N SER A 152 11.54 14.22 -9.88
CA SER A 152 12.66 14.99 -10.41
C SER A 152 12.25 15.69 -11.71
N PRO A 153 12.88 16.83 -12.06
CA PRO A 153 12.68 17.48 -13.35
C PRO A 153 12.90 16.53 -14.53
N ALA A 154 13.90 15.65 -14.45
CA ALA A 154 14.17 14.63 -15.45
C ALA A 154 12.99 13.68 -15.66
N THR A 155 12.35 13.24 -14.56
CA THR A 155 11.14 12.42 -14.63
C THR A 155 10.01 13.14 -15.34
N LEU A 156 9.80 14.43 -15.06
CA LEU A 156 8.76 15.24 -15.69
C LEU A 156 8.99 15.40 -17.20
N VAL A 157 10.25 15.60 -17.63
CA VAL A 157 10.61 15.70 -19.05
C VAL A 157 10.35 14.37 -19.77
N ILE A 158 10.76 13.24 -19.19
CA ILE A 158 10.54 11.91 -19.77
C ILE A 158 9.05 11.64 -19.93
N TYR A 159 8.26 11.87 -18.89
CA TYR A 159 6.80 11.68 -18.96
C TYR A 159 6.14 12.61 -19.97
N GLY A 160 6.52 13.88 -20.01
CA GLY A 160 6.03 14.82 -21.00
C GLY A 160 6.25 14.32 -22.44
N ASN A 161 7.42 13.76 -22.73
CA ASN A 161 7.75 13.25 -24.05
C ASN A 161 7.09 11.89 -24.38
N LEU A 162 6.89 11.02 -23.38
CA LEU A 162 6.24 9.71 -23.57
C LEU A 162 4.72 9.82 -23.71
N PHE A 163 4.09 10.76 -23.02
CA PHE A 163 2.63 10.88 -22.91
C PHE A 163 2.05 12.08 -23.65
N SER A 164 2.85 12.83 -24.41
CA SER A 164 2.41 14.00 -25.18
C SER A 164 1.33 13.69 -26.25
N GLY A 165 1.03 12.44 -26.54
CA GLY A 165 -0.02 11.98 -27.43
C GLY A 165 -1.21 11.27 -26.78
N HIS A 166 -1.16 11.00 -25.49
CA HIS A 166 -2.25 10.33 -24.76
C HIS A 166 -3.01 11.34 -23.92
N LYS A 167 -4.31 11.51 -24.23
CA LYS A 167 -5.27 12.12 -23.31
C LYS A 167 -5.52 11.16 -22.14
N THR A 168 -4.58 11.07 -21.21
CA THR A 168 -4.89 10.59 -19.88
C THR A 168 -5.49 11.75 -19.11
N ASP A 169 -6.29 11.49 -18.09
CA ASP A 169 -6.77 12.53 -17.17
C ASP A 169 -5.64 13.36 -16.53
N ASP A 170 -4.39 12.92 -16.69
CA ASP A 170 -3.16 13.65 -16.46
C ASP A 170 -2.76 14.45 -17.72
N THR A 171 -3.53 15.48 -18.07
CA THR A 171 -3.13 16.50 -19.05
C THR A 171 -1.77 17.11 -18.70
N PRO A 172 -1.01 17.69 -19.68
CA PRO A 172 0.28 18.32 -19.41
C PRO A 172 0.29 19.33 -18.25
N ASN A 173 -0.85 19.94 -17.92
CA ASN A 173 -1.02 20.78 -16.74
C ASN A 173 -1.00 20.00 -15.42
N GLN A 174 -1.24 18.67 -15.43
CA GLN A 174 -1.10 17.80 -14.25
C GLN A 174 0.31 17.19 -14.16
N ILE A 175 1.08 17.16 -15.24
CA ILE A 175 2.52 16.82 -15.19
C ILE A 175 3.30 17.87 -14.40
N THR A 176 2.83 19.11 -14.32
CA THR A 176 3.33 20.13 -13.39
C THR A 176 2.96 19.79 -11.93
N ASN A 177 1.96 18.95 -11.71
CA ASN A 177 1.65 18.45 -10.39
C ASN A 177 2.70 17.41 -10.01
N ARG A 178 3.70 17.86 -9.23
CA ARG A 178 4.83 17.06 -8.74
C ARG A 178 4.43 15.97 -7.75
N LYS A 179 3.15 15.56 -7.72
CA LYS A 179 2.70 14.46 -6.84
C LYS A 179 3.50 13.20 -7.14
N PRO A 180 4.22 12.66 -6.15
CA PRO A 180 5.34 11.75 -6.41
C PRO A 180 4.93 10.36 -6.89
N LEU A 181 3.71 9.93 -6.63
CA LEU A 181 3.31 8.51 -6.77
C LEU A 181 2.15 8.29 -7.75
N ARG A 182 1.42 9.33 -8.16
CA ARG A 182 0.25 9.21 -9.02
C ARG A 182 0.62 9.42 -10.50
N VAL A 183 0.59 8.37 -11.32
CA VAL A 183 0.67 8.46 -12.79
C VAL A 183 -0.65 8.04 -13.41
N GLU A 184 -1.08 6.78 -13.22
CA GLU A 184 -2.29 6.23 -13.88
C GLU A 184 -3.30 5.65 -12.88
N GLY A 185 -3.06 5.84 -11.57
CA GLY A 185 -3.91 5.26 -10.52
C GLY A 185 -3.70 3.74 -10.30
N THR A 186 -2.99 3.05 -11.18
CA THR A 186 -2.76 1.60 -11.13
C THR A 186 -2.14 1.16 -9.80
N LEU A 187 -1.13 1.90 -9.31
CA LEU A 187 -0.51 1.59 -8.02
C LEU A 187 -1.50 1.68 -6.86
N ALA A 188 -2.26 2.77 -6.76
CA ALA A 188 -3.26 2.92 -5.70
C ALA A 188 -4.39 1.89 -5.83
N GLY A 189 -4.81 1.58 -7.06
CA GLY A 189 -5.84 0.57 -7.35
C GLY A 189 -5.43 -0.85 -6.96
N SER A 190 -4.13 -1.17 -7.02
CA SER A 190 -3.60 -2.49 -6.72
C SER A 190 -3.33 -2.75 -5.22
N ILE A 191 -3.53 -1.76 -4.36
CA ILE A 191 -3.38 -1.97 -2.91
C ILE A 191 -4.55 -2.82 -2.40
N SER A 192 -4.22 -3.92 -1.74
CA SER A 192 -5.18 -4.87 -1.16
C SER A 192 -4.73 -5.32 0.23
N PHE A 193 -5.56 -6.11 0.90
CA PHE A 193 -5.16 -6.76 2.15
C PHE A 193 -5.53 -8.23 2.14
N GLU A 194 -4.77 -9.00 2.90
CA GLU A 194 -4.99 -10.42 3.15
C GLU A 194 -5.05 -10.67 4.65
N ILE A 195 -5.81 -11.68 5.04
CA ILE A 195 -5.87 -12.18 6.43
C ILE A 195 -5.29 -13.58 6.41
N GLU A 196 -4.12 -13.74 6.99
CA GLU A 196 -3.41 -15.02 7.09
C GLU A 196 -3.68 -15.69 8.44
N ASP A 197 -3.69 -17.05 8.41
CA ASP A 197 -3.82 -17.90 9.60
C ASP A 197 -2.52 -17.95 10.40
#